data_36687a0a58b99350f274dc37a2693aa0
#
_entry.id   36687a0a58b99350f274dc37a2693aa0
#
_cell.length_a   1.000
_cell.length_b   1.000
_cell.length_c   1.000
_cell.angle_alpha   90.00
_cell.angle_beta   90.00
_cell.angle_gamma   90.00
#
_symmetry.space_group_name_H-M   'P 1'
#
loop_
_entity.id
_entity.type
_entity.pdbx_description
1 polymer ?
#
loop_
_entity_poly.entity_id
_entity_poly.type
_entity_poly.pdbx_seq_one_letter_code
_entity_poly.pdbx_strand_id
1 'polypeptide(L)'
;YPLRRQRQMCIRDRVRVSNTRTTCQLVDWEASGDLVKVTMTGTDLVKKYGWPEDFSQKSVPASYLVGYAMGKAAMAQGCEQAVLDVGLAATPAGGRVFAALKGMVDAGLDIPHGDQVLPDDDRVNGAHIGDNVAGAVETTKNTIEEAY
;
A
#
# COMPACT_ATOMS: atom_id res chain seq x y z
N TYR A 1 -25.70 -10.72 -13.62
CA TYR A 1 -26.31 -9.65 -12.87
C TYR A 1 -25.26 -8.67 -12.37
N PRO A 2 -25.35 -7.38 -12.76
CA PRO A 2 -24.23 -6.45 -12.58
C PRO A 2 -23.77 -6.27 -11.13
N LEU A 3 -24.71 -6.07 -10.19
CA LEU A 3 -24.36 -5.87 -8.77
C LEU A 3 -23.74 -7.11 -8.15
N ARG A 4 -24.20 -8.27 -8.52
CA ARG A 4 -23.66 -9.54 -8.05
C ARG A 4 -22.25 -9.75 -8.60
N ARG A 5 -22.02 -9.42 -9.87
CA ARG A 5 -20.69 -9.47 -10.47
C ARG A 5 -19.72 -8.52 -9.78
N GLN A 6 -20.16 -7.29 -9.51
CA GLN A 6 -19.33 -6.32 -8.78
C GLN A 6 -18.95 -6.83 -7.41
N ARG A 7 -19.86 -7.45 -6.68
CA ARG A 7 -19.57 -8.05 -5.37
C ARG A 7 -18.61 -9.22 -5.49
N GLN A 8 -18.77 -10.08 -6.50
CA GLN A 8 -17.89 -11.21 -6.73
C GLN A 8 -16.51 -10.79 -7.20
N MET A 9 -16.42 -9.66 -7.92
CA MET A 9 -15.17 -9.11 -8.42
C MET A 9 -14.55 -8.10 -7.47
N CYS A 10 -15.21 -7.80 -6.35
CA CYS A 10 -14.74 -6.82 -5.38
C CYS A 10 -13.56 -7.37 -4.59
N ILE A 11 -12.38 -6.93 -4.95
CA ILE A 11 -11.15 -7.25 -4.24
C ILE A 11 -10.89 -6.13 -3.24
N ARG A 12 -10.54 -6.51 -2.01
CA ARG A 12 -10.28 -5.55 -0.95
C ARG A 12 -8.79 -5.41 -0.72
N ASP A 13 -8.33 -4.17 -0.61
CA ASP A 13 -7.00 -3.87 -0.11
C ASP A 13 -7.10 -3.65 1.39
N ARG A 14 -6.68 -4.64 2.14
CA ARG A 14 -6.66 -4.57 3.60
C ARG A 14 -5.37 -3.92 4.05
N VAL A 15 -5.47 -2.74 4.65
CA VAL A 15 -4.32 -2.01 5.19
C VAL A 15 -4.40 -2.02 6.71
N ARG A 16 -3.34 -2.50 7.35
CA ARG A 16 -3.23 -2.55 8.81
C ARG A 16 -1.87 -2.03 9.24
N VAL A 17 -1.86 -1.07 10.15
CA VAL A 17 -0.63 -0.51 10.71
C VAL A 17 -0.49 -1.03 12.13
N SER A 18 0.56 -1.80 12.40
CA SER A 18 0.88 -2.28 13.73
C SER A 18 1.94 -1.39 14.39
N ASN A 19 2.32 -1.74 15.61
CA ASN A 19 3.39 -1.02 16.32
C ASN A 19 4.76 -1.17 15.65
N THR A 20 4.94 -2.17 14.80
CA THR A 20 6.23 -2.48 14.19
C THR A 20 6.27 -2.24 12.68
N ARG A 21 5.16 -2.41 11.98
CA ARG A 21 5.15 -2.32 10.51
C ARG A 21 3.76 -2.08 9.94
N THR A 22 3.72 -1.63 8.68
CA THR A 22 2.52 -1.56 7.86
C THR A 22 2.39 -2.86 7.07
N THR A 23 1.19 -3.42 7.02
CA THR A 23 0.86 -4.61 6.23
C THR A 23 -0.27 -4.28 5.28
N CYS A 24 -0.09 -4.62 4.00
CA CYS A 24 -1.13 -4.52 2.98
C CYS A 24 -1.41 -5.91 2.42
N GLN A 25 -2.67 -6.27 2.29
CA GLN A 25 -3.10 -7.55 1.73
C GLN A 25 -4.18 -7.33 0.68
N LEU A 26 -4.02 -8.01 -0.44
CA LEU A 26 -5.05 -8.07 -1.47
C LEU A 26 -5.91 -9.29 -1.19
N VAL A 27 -7.18 -9.07 -0.87
CA VAL A 27 -8.10 -10.12 -0.41
C VAL A 27 -9.26 -10.25 -1.38
N ASP A 28 -9.48 -11.46 -1.88
CA ASP A 28 -10.62 -11.79 -2.73
C ASP A 28 -11.66 -12.54 -1.90
N TRP A 29 -12.93 -12.15 -2.04
CA TRP A 29 -14.01 -12.80 -1.30
C TRP A 29 -14.38 -14.14 -1.94
N GLU A 30 -14.49 -15.16 -1.12
CA GLU A 30 -15.03 -16.47 -1.50
C GLU A 30 -16.04 -16.94 -0.44
N ALA A 31 -17.01 -17.74 -0.86
CA ALA A 31 -18.05 -18.26 0.03
C ALA A 31 -17.50 -19.15 1.14
N SER A 32 -16.37 -19.83 0.90
CA SER A 32 -15.70 -20.71 1.85
C SER A 32 -14.76 -19.95 2.81
N GLY A 33 -14.55 -18.65 2.58
CA GLY A 33 -13.64 -17.80 3.33
C GLY A 33 -12.83 -16.93 2.39
N ASP A 34 -12.29 -15.82 2.90
CA ASP A 34 -11.51 -14.89 2.10
C ASP A 34 -10.19 -15.53 1.64
N LEU A 35 -9.83 -15.29 0.37
CA LEU A 35 -8.57 -15.72 -0.19
C LEU A 35 -7.61 -14.53 -0.26
N VAL A 36 -6.47 -14.62 0.45
CA VAL A 36 -5.42 -13.61 0.40
C VAL A 36 -4.52 -13.89 -0.81
N LYS A 37 -4.55 -13.02 -1.81
CA LYS A 37 -3.77 -13.18 -3.04
C LYS A 37 -2.36 -12.62 -2.94
N VAL A 38 -2.22 -11.48 -2.29
CA VAL A 38 -0.93 -10.79 -2.15
C VAL A 38 -0.82 -10.28 -0.72
N THR A 39 0.33 -10.46 -0.12
CA THR A 39 0.68 -9.85 1.16
C THR A 39 1.99 -9.09 1.00
N MET A 40 1.99 -7.83 1.40
CA MET A 40 3.17 -6.98 1.38
C MET A 40 3.31 -6.29 2.72
N THR A 41 4.50 -6.36 3.32
CA THR A 41 4.76 -5.79 4.65
C THR A 41 5.99 -4.89 4.63
N GLY A 42 6.16 -4.11 5.69
CA GLY A 42 7.40 -3.34 5.88
C GLY A 42 8.64 -4.22 5.94
N THR A 43 8.50 -5.45 6.44
CA THR A 43 9.61 -6.43 6.44
C THR A 43 10.01 -6.82 5.01
N ASP A 44 9.05 -6.94 4.10
CA ASP A 44 9.33 -7.22 2.69
C ASP A 44 10.10 -6.07 2.03
N LEU A 45 9.81 -4.82 2.40
CA LEU A 45 10.60 -3.68 1.90
C LEU A 45 12.07 -3.83 2.24
N VAL A 46 12.36 -4.22 3.49
CA VAL A 46 13.74 -4.39 3.96
C VAL A 46 14.41 -5.56 3.25
N LYS A 47 13.75 -6.70 3.20
CA LYS A 47 14.34 -7.94 2.69
C LYS A 47 14.43 -8.01 1.17
N LYS A 48 13.43 -7.45 0.47
CA LYS A 48 13.31 -7.63 -0.99
C LYS A 48 13.67 -6.37 -1.79
N TYR A 49 13.44 -5.20 -1.22
CA TYR A 49 13.52 -3.94 -1.97
C TYR A 49 14.56 -2.95 -1.44
N GLY A 50 15.34 -3.36 -0.45
CA GLY A 50 16.47 -2.56 0.02
C GLY A 50 16.14 -1.39 0.94
N TRP A 51 14.95 -1.38 1.55
CA TRP A 51 14.62 -0.39 2.56
C TRP A 51 15.56 -0.57 3.77
N PRO A 52 16.20 0.50 4.29
CA PRO A 52 17.14 0.36 5.41
C PRO A 52 16.48 -0.20 6.66
N GLU A 53 17.16 -1.13 7.33
CA GLU A 53 16.65 -1.75 8.56
C GLU A 53 16.48 -0.75 9.71
N ASP A 54 17.29 0.29 9.73
CA ASP A 54 17.27 1.33 10.77
C ASP A 54 16.06 2.25 10.64
N PHE A 55 15.39 2.27 9.48
CA PHE A 55 14.25 3.13 9.24
C PHE A 55 12.96 2.45 9.66
N SER A 56 11.98 3.26 10.06
CA SER A 56 10.67 2.77 10.48
C SER A 56 9.96 2.04 9.33
N GLN A 57 9.35 0.90 9.64
CA GLN A 57 8.52 0.14 8.71
C GLN A 57 7.03 0.52 8.78
N LYS A 58 6.69 1.52 9.61
CA LYS A 58 5.32 2.00 9.80
C LYS A 58 5.16 3.50 9.57
N SER A 59 6.21 4.18 9.15
CA SER A 59 6.16 5.61 8.84
C SER A 59 5.33 5.88 7.58
N VAL A 60 5.02 7.14 7.32
CA VAL A 60 4.30 7.54 6.10
C VAL A 60 5.06 7.10 4.84
N PRO A 61 6.37 7.36 4.70
CA PRO A 61 7.13 6.87 3.54
C PRO A 61 7.12 5.35 3.41
N ALA A 62 7.31 4.63 4.51
CA ALA A 62 7.30 3.16 4.48
C ALA A 62 5.93 2.63 4.09
N SER A 63 4.86 3.20 4.63
CA SER A 63 3.49 2.82 4.27
C SER A 63 3.19 3.07 2.79
N TYR A 64 3.65 4.20 2.25
CA TYR A 64 3.55 4.51 0.83
C TYR A 64 4.25 3.43 -0.02
N LEU A 65 5.47 3.06 0.34
CA LEU A 65 6.23 2.06 -0.40
C LEU A 65 5.63 0.66 -0.31
N VAL A 66 5.09 0.28 0.86
CA VAL A 66 4.35 -0.99 1.01
C VAL A 66 3.14 -1.01 0.08
N GLY A 67 2.38 0.08 0.04
CA GLY A 67 1.24 0.22 -0.86
C GLY A 67 1.66 0.19 -2.32
N TYR A 68 2.74 0.87 -2.67
CA TYR A 68 3.28 0.88 -4.03
C TYR A 68 3.69 -0.51 -4.49
N ALA A 69 4.42 -1.26 -3.67
CA ALA A 69 4.84 -2.62 -3.97
C ALA A 69 3.62 -3.55 -4.10
N MET A 70 2.64 -3.43 -3.21
CA MET A 70 1.44 -4.24 -3.26
C MET A 70 0.60 -3.92 -4.52
N GLY A 71 0.50 -2.65 -4.90
CA GLY A 71 -0.18 -2.25 -6.12
C GLY A 71 0.48 -2.82 -7.37
N LYS A 72 1.81 -2.78 -7.44
CA LYS A 72 2.57 -3.38 -8.54
C LYS A 72 2.37 -4.89 -8.61
N ALA A 73 2.41 -5.57 -7.46
CA ALA A 73 2.17 -7.02 -7.41
C ALA A 73 0.73 -7.37 -7.83
N ALA A 74 -0.25 -6.58 -7.42
CA ALA A 74 -1.65 -6.76 -7.83
C ALA A 74 -1.83 -6.61 -9.33
N MET A 75 -1.24 -5.57 -9.91
CA MET A 75 -1.28 -5.35 -11.36
C MET A 75 -0.61 -6.51 -12.13
N ALA A 76 0.49 -7.05 -11.60
CA ALA A 76 1.16 -8.21 -12.19
C ALA A 76 0.28 -9.47 -12.18
N GLN A 77 -0.66 -9.57 -11.24
CA GLN A 77 -1.63 -10.66 -11.20
C GLN A 77 -2.92 -10.39 -11.99
N GLY A 78 -3.00 -9.24 -12.66
CA GLY A 78 -4.16 -8.87 -13.45
C GLY A 78 -5.29 -8.19 -12.66
N CYS A 79 -5.05 -7.82 -11.42
CA CYS A 79 -6.02 -7.07 -10.61
C CYS A 79 -5.87 -5.57 -10.86
N GLU A 80 -6.89 -4.95 -11.45
CA GLU A 80 -6.86 -3.54 -11.83
C GLU A 80 -7.65 -2.64 -10.87
N GLN A 81 -8.60 -3.20 -10.15
CA GLN A 81 -9.51 -2.46 -9.29
C GLN A 81 -9.61 -3.11 -7.91
N ALA A 82 -9.75 -2.29 -6.88
CA ALA A 82 -9.94 -2.77 -5.52
C ALA A 82 -10.69 -1.72 -4.68
N VAL A 83 -11.10 -2.10 -3.49
CA VAL A 83 -11.73 -1.23 -2.50
C VAL A 83 -10.87 -1.24 -1.24
N LEU A 84 -10.62 -0.07 -0.68
CA LEU A 84 -9.82 0.07 0.54
C LEU A 84 -10.59 -0.43 1.76
N ASP A 85 -9.98 -1.32 2.54
CA ASP A 85 -10.49 -1.82 3.81
C ASP A 85 -9.54 -1.41 4.93
N VAL A 86 -9.96 -0.46 5.76
CA VAL A 86 -9.16 0.09 6.85
C VAL A 86 -9.49 -0.54 8.21
N GLY A 87 -10.51 -1.37 8.28
CA GLY A 87 -10.97 -1.99 9.53
C GLY A 87 -11.46 -0.97 10.55
N LEU A 88 -11.04 -1.14 11.79
CA LEU A 88 -11.44 -0.27 12.90
C LEU A 88 -10.41 0.83 13.20
N ALA A 89 -9.36 0.94 12.40
CA ALA A 89 -8.32 1.94 12.63
C ALA A 89 -8.82 3.36 12.38
N ALA A 90 -8.29 4.32 13.14
CA ALA A 90 -8.51 5.73 12.87
C ALA A 90 -7.86 6.10 11.51
N THR A 91 -8.57 6.91 10.71
CA THR A 91 -8.12 7.27 9.36
C THR A 91 -8.05 8.80 9.20
N PRO A 92 -7.09 9.47 9.88
CA PRO A 92 -6.91 10.90 9.66
C PRO A 92 -6.39 11.18 8.24
N ALA A 93 -6.81 12.31 7.66
CA ALA A 93 -6.32 12.74 6.35
C ALA A 93 -4.80 12.88 6.40
N GLY A 94 -4.11 12.39 5.35
CA GLY A 94 -2.66 12.40 5.28
C GLY A 94 -1.97 11.36 6.17
N GLY A 95 -2.73 10.47 6.80
CA GLY A 95 -2.19 9.43 7.67
C GLY A 95 -1.54 8.27 6.92
N ARG A 96 -1.02 7.30 7.69
CA ARG A 96 -0.27 6.15 7.14
C ARG A 96 -1.13 5.26 6.24
N VAL A 97 -2.40 5.05 6.60
CA VAL A 97 -3.34 4.26 5.79
C VAL A 97 -3.52 4.91 4.42
N PHE A 98 -3.70 6.22 4.37
CA PHE A 98 -3.86 6.94 3.12
C PHE A 98 -2.53 7.08 2.36
N ALA A 99 -1.38 7.01 3.02
CA ALA A 99 -0.09 6.91 2.36
C ALA A 99 0.02 5.59 1.59
N ALA A 100 -0.38 4.48 2.18
CA ALA A 100 -0.46 3.20 1.49
C ALA A 100 -1.43 3.25 0.31
N LEU A 101 -2.60 3.87 0.48
CA LEU A 101 -3.55 4.09 -0.60
C LEU A 101 -2.93 4.87 -1.76
N LYS A 102 -2.22 5.95 -1.48
CA LYS A 102 -1.53 6.73 -2.50
C LYS A 102 -0.51 5.88 -3.26
N GLY A 103 0.24 5.04 -2.55
CA GLY A 103 1.19 4.13 -3.18
C GLY A 103 0.51 3.16 -4.15
N MET A 104 -0.61 2.57 -3.75
CA MET A 104 -1.39 1.67 -4.61
C MET A 104 -1.92 2.38 -5.86
N VAL A 105 -2.42 3.60 -5.72
CA VAL A 105 -2.93 4.41 -6.84
C VAL A 105 -1.80 4.79 -7.78
N ASP A 106 -0.66 5.21 -7.25
CA ASP A 106 0.52 5.57 -8.07
C ASP A 106 1.07 4.34 -8.82
N ALA A 107 0.89 3.14 -8.27
CA ALA A 107 1.27 1.89 -8.95
C ALA A 107 0.33 1.53 -10.12
N GLY A 108 -0.84 2.15 -10.20
CA GLY A 108 -1.80 1.94 -11.27
C GLY A 108 -3.10 1.25 -10.84
N LEU A 109 -3.22 0.88 -9.59
CA LEU A 109 -4.43 0.22 -9.08
C LEU A 109 -5.56 1.25 -8.91
N ASP A 110 -6.75 0.95 -9.42
CA ASP A 110 -7.91 1.84 -9.32
C ASP A 110 -8.67 1.57 -8.03
N ILE A 111 -8.60 2.53 -7.10
CA ILE A 111 -9.28 2.46 -5.80
C ILE A 111 -10.06 3.76 -5.60
N PRO A 112 -11.39 3.71 -5.37
CA PRO A 112 -12.17 4.91 -5.10
C PRO A 112 -11.67 5.64 -3.85
N HIS A 113 -11.40 6.94 -3.98
CA HIS A 113 -10.92 7.78 -2.88
C HIS A 113 -11.15 9.26 -3.19
N GLY A 114 -11.11 10.09 -2.14
CA GLY A 114 -11.07 11.55 -2.30
C GLY A 114 -9.63 12.04 -2.26
N ASP A 115 -9.27 12.97 -3.13
CA ASP A 115 -7.88 13.47 -3.22
C ASP A 115 -7.43 14.19 -1.95
N GLN A 116 -8.37 14.81 -1.23
CA GLN A 116 -8.06 15.57 -0.02
C GLN A 116 -7.58 14.71 1.16
N VAL A 117 -7.75 13.39 1.12
CA VAL A 117 -7.29 12.49 2.19
C VAL A 117 -5.86 12.01 1.98
N LEU A 118 -5.32 12.17 0.78
CA LEU A 118 -3.97 11.72 0.46
C LEU A 118 -2.91 12.62 1.11
N PRO A 119 -1.79 12.05 1.59
CA PRO A 119 -0.70 12.85 2.15
C PRO A 119 0.01 13.69 1.07
N ASP A 120 0.64 14.78 1.50
CA ASP A 120 1.47 15.61 0.63
C ASP A 120 2.72 14.84 0.17
N ASP A 121 3.28 15.24 -0.98
CA ASP A 121 4.48 14.62 -1.52
C ASP A 121 5.66 14.70 -0.56
N ASP A 122 5.82 15.79 0.18
CA ASP A 122 6.88 15.96 1.17
C ASP A 122 6.78 14.89 2.28
N ARG A 123 5.59 14.55 2.71
CA ARG A 123 5.41 13.49 3.72
C ARG A 123 5.66 12.12 3.14
N VAL A 124 5.21 11.87 1.92
CA VAL A 124 5.43 10.60 1.21
C VAL A 124 6.91 10.37 0.96
N ASN A 125 7.65 11.42 0.58
CA ASN A 125 9.09 11.33 0.33
C ASN A 125 9.91 11.29 1.61
N GLY A 126 9.29 11.57 2.77
CA GLY A 126 10.02 11.58 4.04
C GLY A 126 10.85 12.81 4.26
N ALA A 127 10.64 13.89 3.50
CA ALA A 127 11.38 15.14 3.63
C ALA A 127 11.24 15.76 5.03
N HIS A 128 10.09 15.55 5.68
CA HIS A 128 9.82 15.99 7.04
C HIS A 128 10.62 15.22 8.10
N ILE A 129 11.19 14.05 7.75
CA ILE A 129 12.00 13.21 8.64
C ILE A 129 13.49 13.51 8.44
N GLY A 130 13.91 13.61 7.16
CA GLY A 130 15.31 13.89 6.83
C GLY A 130 15.62 13.53 5.38
N ASP A 131 16.73 14.08 4.86
CA ASP A 131 17.19 13.86 3.49
C ASP A 131 17.55 12.39 3.23
N ASN A 132 18.08 11.70 4.25
CA ASN A 132 18.42 10.28 4.14
C ASN A 132 17.20 9.42 3.82
N VAL A 133 16.05 9.75 4.42
CA VAL A 133 14.80 9.04 4.19
C VAL A 133 14.30 9.31 2.77
N ALA A 134 14.37 10.55 2.30
CA ALA A 134 13.95 10.90 0.94
C ALA A 134 14.74 10.13 -0.12
N GLY A 135 16.06 10.04 0.05
CA GLY A 135 16.91 9.24 -0.84
C GLY A 135 16.58 7.75 -0.82
N ALA A 136 16.31 7.21 0.37
CA ALA A 136 15.92 5.81 0.52
C ALA A 136 14.58 5.51 -0.13
N VAL A 137 13.60 6.41 -0.03
CA VAL A 137 12.30 6.28 -0.68
C VAL A 137 12.46 6.15 -2.19
N GLU A 138 13.23 7.04 -2.80
CA GLU A 138 13.46 7.03 -4.24
C GLU A 138 14.15 5.74 -4.69
N THR A 139 15.22 5.36 -4.00
CA THR A 139 15.96 4.12 -4.31
C THR A 139 15.08 2.89 -4.19
N THR A 140 14.32 2.78 -3.10
CA THR A 140 13.43 1.64 -2.86
C THR A 140 12.31 1.60 -3.90
N LYS A 141 11.74 2.74 -4.24
CA LYS A 141 10.70 2.83 -5.27
C LYS A 141 11.21 2.35 -6.62
N ASN A 142 12.41 2.75 -7.02
CA ASN A 142 13.04 2.29 -8.26
C ASN A 142 13.27 0.78 -8.24
N THR A 143 13.70 0.23 -7.10
CA THR A 143 13.88 -1.22 -6.96
C THR A 143 12.56 -1.97 -7.11
N ILE A 144 11.48 -1.44 -6.56
CA ILE A 144 10.14 -2.02 -6.72
C ILE A 144 9.71 -1.99 -8.19
N GLU A 145 9.92 -0.89 -8.89
CA GLU A 145 9.59 -0.77 -10.32
C GLU A 145 10.36 -1.79 -11.16
N GLU A 146 11.63 -2.01 -10.87
CA GLU A 146 12.45 -2.99 -11.57
C GLU A 146 12.00 -4.43 -11.32
N ALA A 147 11.43 -4.72 -10.15
CA ALA A 147 10.95 -6.06 -9.78
C ALA A 147 9.66 -6.46 -10.53
N TYR A 148 8.91 -5.50 -11.01
CA TYR A 148 7.65 -5.71 -11.71
C TYR A 148 7.62 -4.94 -13.03
#